data_f24a9c67ab15497c48c51d7ee802b44a
#
_entry.id   f24a9c67ab15497c48c51d7ee802b44a
#
_cell.length_a   1.000
_cell.length_b   1.000
_cell.length_c   1.000
_cell.angle_alpha   90.00
_cell.angle_beta   90.00
_cell.angle_gamma   90.00
#
_symmetry.space_group_name_H-M   'P 1'
#
loop_
_entity.id
_entity.type
_entity.pdbx_description
1 polymer ?
#
loop_
_entity_poly.entity_id
_entity_poly.type
_entity_poly.pdbx_seq_one_letter_code
_entity_poly.pdbx_strand_id
1 'polypeptide(L)'
;VSLIVLTGIILFTGVLASWKVEKMQKEFFSSLIILATGVFGFFISLDLFTMFLFFELAVIPMYLLIGIWGSGNKEYSAMKLTLMLMGASAVLLVGILGVYTNSATFAGGPLSFNILEIAQINIPFDSQMTFFPMIFIGFGVLGALFPFHTWSPDGHASAPTAVSMLHAGVLMKMGGYGCLRVAMYLMPEAASEMAWIFILLTTISIVYGAFGAIVQKDLKYINAYSS
;
A
#
# COMPACT_ATOMS: atom_id res chain seq x y z
N VAL A 1 3.12 -9.16 -13.35
CA VAL A 1 2.00 -9.84 -14.04
C VAL A 1 1.09 -10.56 -13.05
N SER A 2 1.60 -11.40 -12.14
CA SER A 2 0.77 -12.18 -11.19
C SER A 2 -0.16 -11.31 -10.32
N LEU A 3 0.33 -10.17 -9.80
CA LEU A 3 -0.48 -9.26 -9.00
C LEU A 3 -1.58 -8.56 -9.82
N ILE A 4 -1.34 -8.30 -11.11
CA ILE A 4 -2.35 -7.75 -12.02
C ILE A 4 -3.47 -8.76 -12.26
N VAL A 5 -3.12 -10.02 -12.53
CA VAL A 5 -4.10 -11.11 -12.70
C VAL A 5 -4.90 -11.31 -11.40
N LEU A 6 -4.22 -11.32 -10.25
CA LEU A 6 -4.88 -11.43 -8.95
C LEU A 6 -5.87 -10.28 -8.73
N THR A 7 -5.50 -9.04 -9.08
CA THR A 7 -6.40 -7.88 -9.00
C THR A 7 -7.66 -8.08 -9.83
N GLY A 8 -7.52 -8.58 -11.06
CA GLY A 8 -8.66 -8.88 -11.94
C GLY A 8 -9.61 -9.93 -11.34
N ILE A 9 -9.06 -11.03 -10.79
CA ILE A 9 -9.85 -12.08 -10.15
C ILE A 9 -10.60 -11.55 -8.93
N ILE A 10 -9.92 -10.79 -8.07
CA ILE A 10 -10.52 -10.24 -6.84
C ILE A 10 -11.56 -9.16 -7.18
N LEU A 11 -11.32 -8.33 -8.19
CA LEU A 11 -12.32 -7.37 -8.65
C LEU A 11 -13.57 -8.06 -9.16
N PHE A 12 -13.41 -9.08 -10.00
CA PHE A 12 -14.54 -9.84 -10.53
C PHE A 12 -15.36 -10.51 -9.43
N THR A 13 -14.69 -11.20 -8.51
CA THR A 13 -15.35 -11.84 -7.36
C THR A 13 -15.97 -10.82 -6.40
N GLY A 14 -15.32 -9.67 -6.21
CA GLY A 14 -15.83 -8.56 -5.41
C GLY A 14 -17.11 -7.95 -5.97
N VAL A 15 -17.18 -7.75 -7.29
CA VAL A 15 -18.41 -7.29 -7.96
C VAL A 15 -19.56 -8.29 -7.76
N LEU A 16 -19.29 -9.59 -7.93
CA LEU A 16 -20.30 -10.63 -7.70
C LEU A 16 -20.77 -10.67 -6.23
N ALA A 17 -19.85 -10.53 -5.27
CA ALA A 17 -20.18 -10.48 -3.85
C ALA A 17 -21.04 -9.26 -3.47
N SER A 18 -20.94 -8.17 -4.24
CA SER A 18 -21.68 -6.92 -4.02
C SER A 18 -22.95 -6.79 -4.84
N TRP A 19 -23.41 -7.86 -5.51
CA TRP A 19 -24.57 -7.82 -6.39
C TRP A 19 -25.86 -7.29 -5.71
N LYS A 20 -25.98 -7.50 -4.39
CA LYS A 20 -27.16 -7.12 -3.58
C LYS A 20 -27.04 -5.73 -2.94
N VAL A 21 -26.06 -4.91 -3.28
CA VAL A 21 -25.95 -3.54 -2.75
C VAL A 21 -27.09 -2.70 -3.33
N GLU A 22 -28.01 -2.23 -2.48
CA GLU A 22 -29.16 -1.40 -2.89
C GLU A 22 -28.91 0.09 -2.73
N LYS A 23 -28.06 0.49 -1.77
CA LYS A 23 -27.80 1.88 -1.45
C LYS A 23 -26.79 2.49 -2.43
N MET A 24 -27.22 3.52 -3.21
CA MET A 24 -26.32 4.30 -4.08
C MET A 24 -25.43 3.38 -4.94
N GLN A 25 -26.04 2.48 -5.70
CA GLN A 25 -25.32 1.46 -6.49
C GLN A 25 -24.32 2.06 -7.48
N LYS A 26 -24.70 3.11 -8.19
CA LYS A 26 -23.84 3.75 -9.20
C LYS A 26 -22.55 4.26 -8.58
N GLU A 27 -22.67 4.96 -7.46
CA GLU A 27 -21.55 5.56 -6.73
C GLU A 27 -20.66 4.47 -6.11
N PHE A 28 -21.26 3.38 -5.61
CA PHE A 28 -20.52 2.23 -5.09
C PHE A 28 -19.64 1.59 -6.16
N PHE A 29 -20.24 1.18 -7.29
CA PHE A 29 -19.48 0.51 -8.35
C PHE A 29 -18.51 1.45 -9.07
N SER A 30 -18.85 2.73 -9.22
CA SER A 30 -17.91 3.73 -9.75
C SER A 30 -16.69 3.87 -8.86
N SER A 31 -16.87 3.99 -7.54
CA SER A 31 -15.77 4.07 -6.58
C SER A 31 -14.95 2.79 -6.55
N LEU A 32 -15.59 1.61 -6.69
CA LEU A 32 -14.91 0.33 -6.76
C LEU A 32 -14.03 0.20 -8.01
N ILE A 33 -14.51 0.69 -9.16
CA ILE A 33 -13.74 0.70 -10.42
C ILE A 33 -12.58 1.68 -10.32
N ILE A 34 -12.77 2.88 -9.75
CA ILE A 34 -11.69 3.85 -9.56
C ILE A 34 -10.61 3.27 -8.62
N LEU A 35 -11.02 2.60 -7.54
CA LEU A 35 -10.09 1.89 -6.65
C LEU A 35 -9.27 0.86 -7.41
N ALA A 36 -9.95 0.01 -8.20
CA ALA A 36 -9.28 -1.02 -8.99
C ALA A 36 -8.34 -0.41 -10.04
N THR A 37 -8.74 0.70 -10.68
CA THR A 37 -7.89 1.43 -11.63
C THR A 37 -6.63 1.93 -10.96
N GLY A 38 -6.72 2.49 -9.76
CA GLY A 38 -5.56 2.90 -8.96
C GLY A 38 -4.60 1.71 -8.70
N VAL A 39 -5.15 0.57 -8.32
CA VAL A 39 -4.35 -0.64 -8.06
C VAL A 39 -3.69 -1.17 -9.35
N PHE A 40 -4.42 -1.26 -10.46
CA PHE A 40 -3.87 -1.69 -11.75
C PHE A 40 -2.76 -0.73 -12.22
N GLY A 41 -3.03 0.58 -12.16
CA GLY A 41 -2.05 1.59 -12.53
C GLY A 41 -0.78 1.50 -11.71
N PHE A 42 -0.89 1.27 -10.41
CA PHE A 42 0.25 1.07 -9.52
C PHE A 42 1.13 -0.11 -9.95
N PHE A 43 0.56 -1.29 -10.24
CA PHE A 43 1.34 -2.47 -10.61
C PHE A 43 1.89 -2.43 -12.04
N ILE A 44 1.29 -1.66 -12.95
CA ILE A 44 1.74 -1.51 -14.33
C ILE A 44 2.82 -0.44 -14.45
N SER A 45 2.82 0.55 -13.56
CA SER A 45 3.76 1.68 -13.61
C SER A 45 5.22 1.24 -13.44
N LEU A 46 6.07 1.77 -14.32
CA LEU A 46 7.53 1.69 -14.23
C LEU A 46 8.16 3.03 -13.87
N ASP A 47 7.35 4.02 -13.60
CA ASP A 47 7.71 5.37 -13.22
C ASP A 47 7.28 5.62 -11.77
N LEU A 48 8.21 6.08 -10.93
CA LEU A 48 8.00 6.28 -9.49
C LEU A 48 6.91 7.29 -9.18
N PHE A 49 6.84 8.38 -9.94
CA PHE A 49 5.84 9.42 -9.70
C PHE A 49 4.46 8.96 -10.14
N THR A 50 4.36 8.30 -11.28
CA THR A 50 3.11 7.70 -11.77
C THR A 50 2.61 6.61 -10.80
N MET A 51 3.52 5.79 -10.27
CA MET A 51 3.21 4.78 -9.26
C MET A 51 2.65 5.42 -7.97
N PHE A 52 3.25 6.52 -7.53
CA PHE A 52 2.77 7.30 -6.39
C PHE A 52 1.36 7.89 -6.65
N LEU A 53 1.13 8.46 -7.83
CA LEU A 53 -0.20 9.01 -8.20
C LEU A 53 -1.30 7.94 -8.18
N PHE A 54 -1.02 6.74 -8.69
CA PHE A 54 -1.99 5.64 -8.66
C PHE A 54 -2.22 5.09 -7.24
N PHE A 55 -1.21 5.15 -6.37
CA PHE A 55 -1.39 4.87 -4.95
C PHE A 55 -2.36 5.85 -4.30
N GLU A 56 -2.17 7.16 -4.47
CA GLU A 56 -3.07 8.19 -3.95
C GLU A 56 -4.48 8.05 -4.54
N LEU A 57 -4.59 7.76 -5.84
CA LEU A 57 -5.87 7.54 -6.50
C LEU A 57 -6.66 6.37 -5.88
N ALA A 58 -5.99 5.35 -5.34
CA ALA A 58 -6.65 4.23 -4.68
C ALA A 58 -7.15 4.57 -3.27
N VAL A 59 -6.50 5.49 -2.56
CA VAL A 59 -6.84 5.85 -1.17
C VAL A 59 -8.17 6.60 -1.09
N ILE A 60 -8.45 7.52 -2.03
CA ILE A 60 -9.66 8.35 -2.02
C ILE A 60 -10.96 7.52 -2.10
N PRO A 61 -11.12 6.60 -3.09
CA PRO A 61 -12.31 5.76 -3.14
C PRO A 61 -12.44 4.84 -1.92
N MET A 62 -11.32 4.41 -1.34
CA MET A 62 -11.32 3.56 -0.16
C MET A 62 -11.97 4.26 1.04
N TYR A 63 -11.65 5.54 1.26
CA TYR A 63 -12.29 6.37 2.27
C TYR A 63 -13.82 6.44 2.07
N LEU A 64 -14.27 6.71 0.84
CA LEU A 64 -15.69 6.82 0.52
C LEU A 64 -16.42 5.49 0.69
N LEU A 65 -15.83 4.40 0.19
CA LEU A 65 -16.42 3.06 0.25
C LEU A 65 -16.61 2.58 1.69
N ILE A 66 -15.66 2.84 2.58
CA ILE A 66 -15.79 2.49 4.00
C ILE A 66 -16.73 3.45 4.72
N GLY A 67 -16.59 4.75 4.51
CA GLY A 67 -17.36 5.77 5.23
C GLY A 67 -18.87 5.75 4.91
N ILE A 68 -19.24 5.46 3.67
CA ILE A 68 -20.65 5.49 3.22
C ILE A 68 -21.32 4.12 3.40
N TRP A 69 -20.70 3.06 2.87
CA TRP A 69 -21.27 1.70 2.82
C TRP A 69 -20.76 0.75 3.91
N GLY A 70 -19.81 1.21 4.72
CA GLY A 70 -19.27 0.45 5.83
C GLY A 70 -20.28 0.21 6.96
N SER A 71 -19.88 -0.59 7.94
CA SER A 71 -20.65 -0.95 9.14
C SER A 71 -19.88 -0.65 10.42
N GLY A 72 -20.58 -0.60 11.56
CA GLY A 72 -19.95 -0.30 12.85
C GLY A 72 -19.38 1.13 12.92
N ASN A 73 -18.19 1.28 13.45
CA ASN A 73 -17.50 2.57 13.60
C ASN A 73 -16.84 3.02 12.28
N LYS A 74 -17.59 2.96 11.18
CA LYS A 74 -17.10 3.18 9.82
C LYS A 74 -16.44 4.53 9.58
N GLU A 75 -16.98 5.62 10.17
CA GLU A 75 -16.41 6.96 10.03
C GLU A 75 -15.03 7.07 10.67
N TYR A 76 -14.90 6.56 11.89
CA TYR A 76 -13.60 6.48 12.57
C TYR A 76 -12.60 5.62 11.78
N SER A 77 -13.02 4.46 11.33
CA SER A 77 -12.17 3.52 10.58
C SER A 77 -11.70 4.11 9.25
N ALA A 78 -12.61 4.76 8.51
CA ALA A 78 -12.29 5.44 7.26
C ALA A 78 -11.30 6.58 7.48
N MET A 79 -11.55 7.44 8.50
CA MET A 79 -10.67 8.55 8.84
C MET A 79 -9.28 8.08 9.26
N LYS A 80 -9.22 7.07 10.16
CA LYS A 80 -7.96 6.49 10.64
C LYS A 80 -7.13 5.92 9.50
N LEU A 81 -7.76 5.13 8.62
CA LEU A 81 -7.12 4.56 7.42
C LEU A 81 -6.52 5.68 6.56
N THR A 82 -7.33 6.68 6.22
CA THR A 82 -6.91 7.75 5.31
C THR A 82 -5.78 8.57 5.91
N LEU A 83 -5.89 8.99 7.17
CA LEU A 83 -4.85 9.79 7.82
C LEU A 83 -3.52 9.04 7.93
N MET A 84 -3.56 7.73 8.24
CA MET A 84 -2.35 6.91 8.32
C MET A 84 -1.71 6.74 6.94
N LEU A 85 -2.49 6.47 5.89
CA LEU A 85 -1.97 6.32 4.54
C LEU A 85 -1.46 7.66 3.97
N MET A 86 -2.15 8.79 4.19
CA MET A 86 -1.68 10.11 3.78
C MET A 86 -0.40 10.52 4.50
N GLY A 87 -0.26 10.21 5.79
CA GLY A 87 0.99 10.43 6.52
C GLY A 87 2.16 9.64 5.95
N ALA A 88 1.89 8.37 5.61
CA ALA A 88 2.88 7.50 4.98
C ALA A 88 3.25 7.95 3.58
N SER A 89 2.27 8.37 2.77
CA SER A 89 2.52 8.84 1.41
C SER A 89 3.32 10.14 1.37
N ALA A 90 3.15 11.02 2.36
CA ALA A 90 3.99 12.21 2.47
C ALA A 90 5.47 11.84 2.68
N VAL A 91 5.76 10.87 3.55
CA VAL A 91 7.14 10.38 3.77
C VAL A 91 7.66 9.68 2.50
N LEU A 92 6.81 8.87 1.85
CA LEU A 92 7.13 8.20 0.59
C LEU A 92 7.49 9.20 -0.50
N LEU A 93 6.72 10.28 -0.65
CA LEU A 93 6.95 11.31 -1.65
C LEU A 93 8.30 11.98 -1.45
N VAL A 94 8.68 12.30 -0.20
CA VAL A 94 10.01 12.85 0.12
C VAL A 94 11.12 11.89 -0.31
N GLY A 95 10.96 10.59 -0.03
CA GLY A 95 11.91 9.56 -0.49
C GLY A 95 12.02 9.46 -2.01
N ILE A 96 10.88 9.47 -2.72
CA ILE A 96 10.84 9.43 -4.20
C ILE A 96 11.51 10.67 -4.80
N LEU A 97 11.21 11.87 -4.30
CA LEU A 97 11.83 13.11 -4.76
C LEU A 97 13.32 13.13 -4.46
N GLY A 98 13.75 12.60 -3.33
CA GLY A 98 15.15 12.44 -3.00
C GLY A 98 15.89 11.54 -3.98
N VAL A 99 15.35 10.39 -4.33
CA VAL A 99 15.92 9.51 -5.36
C VAL A 99 15.93 10.21 -6.73
N TYR A 100 14.86 10.89 -7.10
CA TYR A 100 14.75 11.64 -8.35
C TYR A 100 15.83 12.73 -8.47
N THR A 101 15.99 13.57 -7.44
CA THR A 101 16.99 14.65 -7.46
C THR A 101 18.43 14.12 -7.53
N ASN A 102 18.68 12.97 -6.90
CA ASN A 102 19.99 12.32 -6.96
C ASN A 102 20.25 11.62 -8.30
N SER A 103 19.21 11.26 -9.06
CA SER A 103 19.39 10.56 -10.35
C SER A 103 20.21 11.37 -11.36
N ALA A 104 20.06 12.70 -11.42
CA ALA A 104 20.85 13.56 -12.31
C ALA A 104 22.27 13.81 -11.80
N THR A 105 22.46 13.95 -10.49
CA THR A 105 23.75 14.29 -9.89
C THR A 105 24.79 13.21 -10.14
N PHE A 106 24.39 11.95 -10.22
CA PHE A 106 25.29 10.80 -10.33
C PHE A 106 25.36 10.18 -11.74
N ALA A 107 24.33 10.38 -12.57
CA ALA A 107 24.32 9.87 -13.94
C ALA A 107 24.95 10.82 -14.96
N GLY A 108 25.12 12.11 -14.62
CA GLY A 108 25.51 13.14 -15.59
C GLY A 108 24.47 13.31 -16.71
N GLY A 109 23.25 12.79 -16.52
CA GLY A 109 22.14 12.77 -17.46
C GLY A 109 20.92 13.56 -16.98
N PRO A 110 19.80 13.52 -17.72
CA PRO A 110 18.56 14.16 -17.30
C PRO A 110 17.96 13.47 -16.07
N LEU A 111 17.22 14.24 -15.27
CA LEU A 111 16.42 13.73 -14.15
C LEU A 111 15.40 12.70 -14.66
N SER A 112 15.28 11.55 -13.99
CA SER A 112 14.35 10.49 -14.38
C SER A 112 13.61 9.93 -13.17
N PHE A 113 12.32 9.61 -13.37
CA PHE A 113 11.52 8.81 -12.44
C PHE A 113 11.43 7.33 -12.86
N ASN A 114 11.98 6.98 -14.01
CA ASN A 114 11.92 5.63 -14.54
C ASN A 114 12.76 4.68 -13.68
N ILE A 115 12.10 3.67 -13.09
CA ILE A 115 12.72 2.69 -12.19
C ILE A 115 13.87 1.94 -12.89
N LEU A 116 13.74 1.62 -14.18
CA LEU A 116 14.76 0.88 -14.92
C LEU A 116 16.00 1.73 -15.21
N GLU A 117 15.83 3.02 -15.45
CA GLU A 117 16.93 3.97 -15.64
C GLU A 117 17.66 4.23 -14.33
N ILE A 118 16.90 4.49 -13.24
CA ILE A 118 17.44 4.70 -11.91
C ILE A 118 18.23 3.47 -11.44
N ALA A 119 17.75 2.27 -11.74
CA ALA A 119 18.43 1.04 -11.36
C ALA A 119 19.81 0.84 -12.04
N GLN A 120 20.08 1.55 -13.15
CA GLN A 120 21.39 1.55 -13.81
C GLN A 120 22.36 2.57 -13.23
N ILE A 121 21.86 3.47 -12.40
CA ILE A 121 22.65 4.52 -11.74
C ILE A 121 23.14 3.98 -10.39
N ASN A 122 24.44 4.15 -10.12
CA ASN A 122 24.96 3.80 -8.80
C ASN A 122 24.65 4.96 -7.83
N ILE A 123 23.54 4.86 -7.09
CA ILE A 123 23.16 5.83 -6.06
C ILE A 123 24.19 5.72 -4.91
N PRO A 124 24.83 6.82 -4.47
CA PRO A 124 25.79 6.78 -3.38
C PRO A 124 25.19 6.22 -2.09
N PHE A 125 26.01 5.48 -1.35
CA PHE A 125 25.61 4.82 -0.11
C PHE A 125 24.94 5.78 0.89
N ASP A 126 25.45 6.99 1.10
CA ASP A 126 24.87 7.97 2.02
C ASP A 126 23.46 8.41 1.61
N SER A 127 23.24 8.54 0.29
CA SER A 127 21.90 8.83 -0.25
C SER A 127 20.96 7.63 -0.11
N GLN A 128 21.46 6.41 -0.36
CA GLN A 128 20.69 5.20 -0.12
C GLN A 128 20.27 5.10 1.36
N MET A 129 21.17 5.33 2.31
CA MET A 129 20.89 5.29 3.75
C MET A 129 19.86 6.33 4.19
N THR A 130 19.77 7.46 3.50
CA THR A 130 18.80 8.52 3.80
C THR A 130 17.43 8.21 3.23
N PHE A 131 17.31 7.79 1.96
CA PHE A 131 16.03 7.66 1.27
C PHE A 131 15.41 6.26 1.35
N PHE A 132 16.22 5.22 1.54
CA PHE A 132 15.73 3.85 1.71
C PHE A 132 14.71 3.71 2.85
N PRO A 133 14.99 4.16 4.10
CA PRO A 133 14.02 4.02 5.17
C PRO A 133 12.73 4.81 4.92
N MET A 134 12.80 5.96 4.25
CA MET A 134 11.61 6.75 3.92
C MET A 134 10.71 6.02 2.95
N ILE A 135 11.27 5.45 1.89
CA ILE A 135 10.51 4.68 0.88
C ILE A 135 10.01 3.37 1.48
N PHE A 136 10.86 2.66 2.24
CA PHE A 136 10.47 1.38 2.86
C PHE A 136 9.36 1.56 3.90
N ILE A 137 9.44 2.57 4.77
CA ILE A 137 8.40 2.85 5.77
C ILE A 137 7.13 3.34 5.08
N GLY A 138 7.21 4.22 4.08
CA GLY A 138 6.05 4.70 3.33
C GLY A 138 5.25 3.57 2.70
N PHE A 139 5.89 2.65 2.01
CA PHE A 139 5.24 1.44 1.49
C PHE A 139 4.91 0.43 2.59
N GLY A 140 5.74 0.31 3.62
CA GLY A 140 5.52 -0.57 4.75
C GLY A 140 4.25 -0.23 5.54
N VAL A 141 3.93 1.04 5.72
CA VAL A 141 2.66 1.48 6.34
C VAL A 141 1.47 1.03 5.50
N LEU A 142 1.54 1.12 4.17
CA LEU A 142 0.53 0.58 3.25
C LEU A 142 0.40 -0.94 3.36
N GLY A 143 1.50 -1.64 3.61
CA GLY A 143 1.53 -3.08 3.92
C GLY A 143 1.20 -3.43 5.36
N ALA A 144 0.76 -2.46 6.18
CA ALA A 144 0.46 -2.61 7.61
C ALA A 144 1.64 -3.11 8.46
N LEU A 145 2.84 -2.60 8.20
CA LEU A 145 4.03 -2.90 8.99
C LEU A 145 3.88 -2.37 10.43
N PHE A 146 4.30 -3.17 11.41
CA PHE A 146 4.41 -2.72 12.81
C PHE A 146 5.41 -1.53 12.92
N PRO A 147 5.11 -0.48 13.70
CA PRO A 147 3.94 -0.27 14.58
C PRO A 147 2.72 0.38 13.88
N PHE A 148 2.78 0.67 12.60
CA PHE A 148 1.77 1.44 11.85
C PHE A 148 0.62 0.60 11.28
N HIS A 149 0.36 -0.59 11.84
CA HIS A 149 -0.61 -1.56 11.33
C HIS A 149 -2.06 -1.36 11.80
N THR A 150 -2.28 -0.51 12.83
CA THR A 150 -3.57 -0.45 13.55
C THR A 150 -4.76 0.05 12.73
N TRP A 151 -4.52 0.69 11.60
CA TRP A 151 -5.56 1.13 10.67
C TRP A 151 -6.19 -0.03 9.89
N SER A 152 -5.42 -1.08 9.63
CA SER A 152 -5.82 -2.21 8.78
C SER A 152 -6.95 -3.05 9.41
N PRO A 153 -6.87 -3.52 10.68
CA PRO A 153 -7.97 -4.25 11.30
C PRO A 153 -9.28 -3.46 11.35
N ASP A 154 -9.23 -2.19 11.73
CA ASP A 154 -10.42 -1.34 11.80
C ASP A 154 -11.01 -1.09 10.41
N GLY A 155 -10.15 -0.83 9.41
CA GLY A 155 -10.55 -0.67 8.02
C GLY A 155 -11.24 -1.91 7.45
N HIS A 156 -10.68 -3.10 7.69
CA HIS A 156 -11.26 -4.37 7.24
C HIS A 156 -12.60 -4.67 7.91
N ALA A 157 -12.68 -4.53 9.24
CA ALA A 157 -13.87 -4.86 9.98
C ALA A 157 -15.05 -3.96 9.59
N SER A 158 -14.78 -2.68 9.32
CA SER A 158 -15.82 -1.71 8.93
C SER A 158 -16.18 -1.77 7.45
N ALA A 159 -15.30 -2.24 6.58
CA ALA A 159 -15.50 -2.25 5.13
C ALA A 159 -16.63 -3.19 4.67
N PRO A 160 -17.35 -2.85 3.58
CA PRO A 160 -18.19 -3.80 2.86
C PRO A 160 -17.37 -5.01 2.35
N THR A 161 -18.01 -6.15 2.15
CA THR A 161 -17.31 -7.40 1.80
C THR A 161 -16.38 -7.27 0.58
N ALA A 162 -16.87 -6.70 -0.52
CA ALA A 162 -16.05 -6.53 -1.73
C ALA A 162 -14.85 -5.59 -1.49
N VAL A 163 -15.07 -4.52 -0.72
CA VAL A 163 -14.01 -3.56 -0.39
C VAL A 163 -12.97 -4.22 0.51
N SER A 164 -13.40 -5.03 1.49
CA SER A 164 -12.48 -5.80 2.34
C SER A 164 -11.69 -6.83 1.54
N MET A 165 -12.29 -7.47 0.53
CA MET A 165 -11.60 -8.39 -0.38
C MET A 165 -10.50 -7.68 -1.19
N LEU A 166 -10.79 -6.52 -1.78
CA LEU A 166 -9.80 -5.72 -2.50
C LEU A 166 -8.71 -5.19 -1.56
N HIS A 167 -9.08 -4.76 -0.37
CA HIS A 167 -8.15 -4.28 0.64
C HIS A 167 -7.12 -5.36 1.01
N ALA A 168 -7.58 -6.50 1.52
CA ALA A 168 -6.70 -7.60 1.91
C ALA A 168 -5.98 -8.24 0.73
N GLY A 169 -6.70 -8.46 -0.35
CA GLY A 169 -6.22 -9.22 -1.49
C GLY A 169 -5.20 -8.49 -2.35
N VAL A 170 -5.29 -7.17 -2.45
CA VAL A 170 -4.49 -6.42 -3.43
C VAL A 170 -3.89 -5.14 -2.86
N LEU A 171 -4.66 -4.29 -2.19
CA LEU A 171 -4.20 -2.96 -1.77
C LEU A 171 -3.02 -3.07 -0.81
N MET A 172 -3.09 -3.93 0.21
CA MET A 172 -1.96 -4.15 1.12
C MET A 172 -0.73 -4.74 0.40
N LYS A 173 -0.93 -5.53 -0.68
CA LYS A 173 0.16 -6.08 -1.49
C LYS A 173 0.91 -5.02 -2.30
N MET A 174 0.28 -3.86 -2.57
CA MET A 174 0.98 -2.71 -3.14
C MET A 174 2.14 -2.27 -2.23
N GLY A 175 1.93 -2.30 -0.90
CA GLY A 175 2.98 -2.02 0.08
C GLY A 175 4.17 -2.98 -0.04
N GLY A 176 3.93 -4.28 -0.01
CA GLY A 176 4.98 -5.29 -0.18
C GLY A 176 5.69 -5.20 -1.53
N TYR A 177 4.92 -4.99 -2.62
CA TYR A 177 5.49 -4.78 -3.95
C TYR A 177 6.38 -3.54 -4.01
N GLY A 178 5.93 -2.42 -3.42
CA GLY A 178 6.71 -1.17 -3.36
C GLY A 178 7.99 -1.33 -2.56
N CYS A 179 7.96 -2.02 -1.42
CA CYS A 179 9.17 -2.33 -0.65
C CYS A 179 10.18 -3.13 -1.48
N LEU A 180 9.73 -4.19 -2.19
CA LEU A 180 10.61 -5.02 -3.00
C LEU A 180 11.08 -4.32 -4.27
N ARG A 181 10.14 -3.75 -5.05
CA ARG A 181 10.40 -3.21 -6.39
C ARG A 181 11.06 -1.84 -6.40
N VAL A 182 10.81 -1.03 -5.36
CA VAL A 182 11.36 0.32 -5.28
C VAL A 182 12.47 0.37 -4.23
N ALA A 183 12.14 0.14 -2.94
CA ALA A 183 13.13 0.33 -1.89
C ALA A 183 14.32 -0.62 -2.03
N MET A 184 14.10 -1.93 -2.06
CA MET A 184 15.19 -2.92 -2.07
C MET A 184 15.89 -3.01 -3.42
N TYR A 185 15.14 -2.88 -4.52
CA TYR A 185 15.71 -3.01 -5.87
C TYR A 185 16.59 -1.82 -6.28
N LEU A 186 16.19 -0.59 -5.89
CA LEU A 186 16.95 0.62 -6.24
C LEU A 186 18.08 0.91 -5.26
N MET A 187 17.99 0.43 -4.02
CA MET A 187 18.94 0.73 -2.93
C MET A 187 19.40 -0.54 -2.21
N PRO A 188 20.09 -1.47 -2.91
CA PRO A 188 20.45 -2.78 -2.37
C PRO A 188 21.47 -2.71 -1.22
N GLU A 189 22.38 -1.74 -1.22
CA GLU A 189 23.39 -1.58 -0.17
C GLU A 189 22.76 -1.16 1.15
N ALA A 190 21.91 -0.12 1.13
CA ALA A 190 21.15 0.30 2.33
C ALA A 190 20.18 -0.79 2.78
N ALA A 191 19.55 -1.51 1.85
CA ALA A 191 18.69 -2.65 2.18
C ALA A 191 19.44 -3.74 2.95
N SER A 192 20.67 -4.04 2.55
CA SER A 192 21.52 -5.03 3.24
C SER A 192 21.93 -4.55 4.64
N GLU A 193 22.37 -3.31 4.76
CA GLU A 193 22.85 -2.74 6.03
C GLU A 193 21.71 -2.61 7.06
N MET A 194 20.53 -2.16 6.61
CA MET A 194 19.36 -1.96 7.47
C MET A 194 18.46 -3.20 7.58
N ALA A 195 18.81 -4.32 6.95
CA ALA A 195 17.99 -5.53 6.90
C ALA A 195 17.57 -6.00 8.30
N TRP A 196 18.46 -5.96 9.29
CA TRP A 196 18.20 -6.43 10.65
C TRP A 196 17.04 -5.65 11.32
N ILE A 197 16.94 -4.33 11.09
CA ILE A 197 15.85 -3.49 11.64
C ILE A 197 14.51 -3.93 11.04
N PHE A 198 14.46 -4.05 9.70
CA PHE A 198 13.21 -4.37 9.01
C PHE A 198 12.79 -5.82 9.21
N ILE A 199 13.74 -6.75 9.32
CA ILE A 199 13.46 -8.14 9.71
C ILE A 199 12.89 -8.19 11.13
N LEU A 200 13.43 -7.42 12.07
CA LEU A 200 12.88 -7.34 13.42
C LEU A 200 11.44 -6.80 13.41
N LEU A 201 11.18 -5.69 12.71
CA LEU A 201 9.84 -5.10 12.61
C LEU A 201 8.82 -6.04 11.94
N THR A 202 9.21 -6.72 10.86
CA THR A 202 8.33 -7.70 10.18
C THR A 202 8.09 -8.93 11.04
N THR A 203 9.10 -9.40 11.78
CA THR A 203 8.94 -10.52 12.72
C THR A 203 7.97 -10.16 13.85
N ILE A 204 8.09 -8.96 14.42
CA ILE A 204 7.13 -8.46 15.41
C ILE A 204 5.73 -8.39 14.81
N SER A 205 5.59 -7.89 13.56
CA SER A 205 4.29 -7.84 12.86
C SER A 205 3.65 -9.23 12.74
N ILE A 206 4.43 -10.25 12.36
CA ILE A 206 3.93 -11.63 12.20
C ILE A 206 3.46 -12.18 13.55
N VAL A 207 4.30 -12.08 14.57
CA VAL A 207 3.99 -12.62 15.91
C VAL A 207 2.80 -11.88 16.53
N TYR A 208 2.83 -10.54 16.50
CA TYR A 208 1.74 -9.72 17.02
C TYR A 208 0.42 -9.96 16.29
N GLY A 209 0.46 -10.01 14.96
CA GLY A 209 -0.72 -10.28 14.14
C GLY A 209 -1.32 -11.66 14.41
N ALA A 210 -0.47 -12.69 14.56
CA ALA A 210 -0.93 -14.05 14.89
C ALA A 210 -1.62 -14.11 16.25
N PHE A 211 -1.00 -13.56 17.31
CA PHE A 211 -1.64 -13.48 18.63
C PHE A 211 -2.88 -12.58 18.63
N GLY A 212 -2.83 -11.46 17.90
CA GLY A 212 -3.99 -10.58 17.72
C GLY A 212 -5.19 -11.32 17.12
N ALA A 213 -4.97 -12.16 16.11
CA ALA A 213 -6.03 -12.96 15.47
C ALA A 213 -6.67 -13.97 16.44
N ILE A 214 -5.86 -14.64 17.29
CA ILE A 214 -6.36 -15.66 18.23
C ILE A 214 -7.31 -15.05 19.29
N VAL A 215 -7.07 -13.81 19.70
CA VAL A 215 -7.86 -13.15 20.77
C VAL A 215 -9.17 -12.58 20.23
N GLN A 216 -9.33 -12.37 18.92
CA GLN A 216 -10.53 -11.78 18.33
C GLN A 216 -11.72 -12.75 18.37
N LYS A 217 -12.91 -12.18 18.57
CA LYS A 217 -14.20 -12.92 18.55
C LYS A 217 -14.97 -12.72 17.24
N ASP A 218 -14.69 -11.65 16.50
CA ASP A 218 -15.31 -11.32 15.23
C ASP A 218 -14.48 -11.85 14.06
N LEU A 219 -15.11 -12.61 13.16
CA LEU A 219 -14.45 -13.22 12.00
C LEU A 219 -13.80 -12.18 11.08
N LYS A 220 -14.36 -10.98 10.94
CA LYS A 220 -13.76 -9.90 10.15
C LYS A 220 -12.44 -9.42 10.76
N TYR A 221 -12.40 -9.26 12.09
CA TYR A 221 -11.17 -8.89 12.79
C TYR A 221 -10.13 -10.03 12.77
N ILE A 222 -10.55 -11.29 12.90
CA ILE A 222 -9.64 -12.45 12.77
C ILE A 222 -8.98 -12.41 11.39
N ASN A 223 -9.77 -12.27 10.32
CA ASN A 223 -9.25 -12.20 8.95
C ASN A 223 -8.33 -10.98 8.72
N ALA A 224 -8.67 -9.85 9.32
CA ALA A 224 -7.89 -8.63 9.23
C ALA A 224 -6.51 -8.76 9.88
N TYR A 225 -6.44 -9.31 11.11
CA TYR A 225 -5.16 -9.58 11.77
C TYR A 225 -4.34 -10.66 11.05
N SER A 226 -5.01 -11.64 10.44
CA SER A 226 -4.35 -12.68 9.65
C SER A 226 -3.69 -12.12 8.37
N SER A 227 -4.27 -11.09 7.77
CA SER A 227 -3.72 -10.50 6.53
C SER A 227 -2.56 -9.56 6.76
#